data_aec9fd937ac617cbb3c928c20929f3d3
#
_entry.id   aec9fd937ac617cbb3c928c20929f3d3
#
_cell.length_a   1.000
_cell.length_b   1.000
_cell.length_c   1.000
_cell.angle_alpha   90.00
_cell.angle_beta   90.00
_cell.angle_gamma   90.00
#
_symmetry.space_group_name_H-M   'P 1'
#
loop_
_entity.id
_entity.type
_entity.pdbx_description
1 polymer ?
#
loop_
_entity_poly.entity_id
_entity_poly.type
_entity_poly.pdbx_seq_one_letter_code
_entity_poly.pdbx_strand_id
1 'polypeptide(L)'
;MLADSSALLVILCVLPVLAYCLLGWRAFAALSKGRNTAEPDGQNVPISIVIPFRDELENLRQNMPRWSELLEGNPMAELLWVDDHSTDGGMEWLKSVDRHRRMKILSSAGEGKSAATDRGVKESRYDLLALTDADCVPHPSWPSGASRHFRSAEVRMVLAPVVYSKEDGRFNGFFTLDFLALMAATEAAVRMGRPVMANGANMLIRKEDYLLLTAELDPADRRVGEDVFLLHALWARWGKGSVVFDDRPEARVHTSAPGNIRQFFLQMLRWGGIAKRYKDRAAAGLSLLVFLSNFSLIFSLFALPLGWLLWTTKVVTDGFLLWKVVSKYDRRDAFHWFLPQSLIYPFYTVLIGAMSLVFSPLWKRRAV
;
A
#
# COMPACT_ATOMS: atom_id res chain seq x y z
N MET A 1 47.39 -5.19 -3.27
CA MET A 1 46.45 -4.97 -4.38
C MET A 1 45.41 -6.09 -4.54
N LEU A 2 45.75 -7.41 -4.58
CA LEU A 2 44.74 -8.48 -4.62
C LEU A 2 43.97 -8.66 -3.30
N ALA A 3 44.62 -8.46 -2.14
CA ALA A 3 43.98 -8.53 -0.82
C ALA A 3 42.96 -7.37 -0.61
N ASP A 4 43.27 -6.19 -1.13
CA ASP A 4 42.37 -5.02 -1.02
C ASP A 4 41.11 -5.16 -1.89
N SER A 5 41.24 -5.77 -3.08
CA SER A 5 40.08 -6.02 -3.94
C SER A 5 39.14 -7.09 -3.42
N SER A 6 39.67 -8.13 -2.73
CA SER A 6 38.84 -9.16 -2.09
C SER A 6 38.10 -8.61 -0.85
N ALA A 7 38.77 -7.79 -0.04
CA ALA A 7 38.13 -7.12 1.11
C ALA A 7 37.02 -6.17 0.66
N LEU A 8 37.24 -5.38 -0.38
CA LEU A 8 36.23 -4.49 -0.94
C LEU A 8 35.01 -5.25 -1.47
N LEU A 9 35.23 -6.38 -2.18
CA LEU A 9 34.13 -7.22 -2.68
C LEU A 9 33.30 -7.82 -1.55
N VAL A 10 33.97 -8.30 -0.49
CA VAL A 10 33.28 -8.81 0.70
C VAL A 10 32.44 -7.71 1.37
N ILE A 11 32.97 -6.51 1.54
CA ILE A 11 32.25 -5.38 2.13
C ILE A 11 31.03 -5.03 1.28
N LEU A 12 31.17 -4.91 -0.03
CA LEU A 12 30.09 -4.57 -0.94
C LEU A 12 28.98 -5.63 -0.99
N CYS A 13 29.29 -6.91 -0.79
CA CYS A 13 28.29 -7.96 -0.73
C CYS A 13 27.68 -8.15 0.66
N VAL A 14 28.44 -8.02 1.71
CA VAL A 14 28.01 -8.35 3.07
C VAL A 14 27.20 -7.22 3.71
N LEU A 15 27.68 -5.99 3.62
CA LEU A 15 27.06 -4.85 4.33
C LEU A 15 25.59 -4.60 3.94
N PRO A 16 25.20 -4.60 2.65
CA PRO A 16 23.79 -4.37 2.29
C PRO A 16 22.87 -5.47 2.84
N VAL A 17 23.32 -6.74 2.81
CA VAL A 17 22.52 -7.87 3.30
C VAL A 17 22.39 -7.80 4.82
N LEU A 18 23.46 -7.53 5.55
CA LEU A 18 23.41 -7.39 7.01
C LEU A 18 22.55 -6.19 7.44
N ALA A 19 22.68 -5.04 6.76
CA ALA A 19 21.85 -3.86 7.04
C ALA A 19 20.37 -4.15 6.78
N TYR A 20 20.04 -4.87 5.70
CA TYR A 20 18.69 -5.33 5.42
C TYR A 20 18.17 -6.27 6.51
N CYS A 21 18.93 -7.28 6.91
CA CYS A 21 18.54 -8.21 7.96
C CYS A 21 18.33 -7.51 9.32
N LEU A 22 19.23 -6.58 9.68
CA LEU A 22 19.08 -5.77 10.89
C LEU A 22 17.77 -4.95 10.87
N LEU A 23 17.46 -4.31 9.72
CA LEU A 23 16.21 -3.59 9.55
C LEU A 23 14.99 -4.54 9.62
N GLY A 24 15.09 -5.74 9.03
CA GLY A 24 14.07 -6.79 9.11
C GLY A 24 13.78 -7.22 10.54
N TRP A 25 14.80 -7.43 11.37
CA TRP A 25 14.64 -7.74 12.80
C TRP A 25 14.02 -6.58 13.59
N ARG A 26 14.40 -5.34 13.28
CA ARG A 26 13.76 -4.16 13.88
C ARG A 26 12.28 -4.05 13.47
N ALA A 27 11.95 -4.34 12.22
CA ALA A 27 10.58 -4.40 11.73
C ALA A 27 9.80 -5.51 12.46
N PHE A 28 10.36 -6.72 12.58
CA PHE A 28 9.76 -7.81 13.33
C PHE A 28 9.47 -7.43 14.79
N ALA A 29 10.42 -6.78 15.47
CA ALA A 29 10.25 -6.29 16.84
C ALA A 29 9.15 -5.20 16.92
N ALA A 30 9.09 -4.28 15.96
CA ALA A 30 8.05 -3.26 15.90
C ALA A 30 6.65 -3.86 15.69
N LEU A 31 6.53 -4.85 14.81
CA LEU A 31 5.28 -5.59 14.58
C LEU A 31 4.89 -6.50 15.76
N SER A 32 5.83 -6.81 16.66
CA SER A 32 5.59 -7.65 17.84
C SER A 32 5.05 -6.87 19.04
N LYS A 33 5.16 -5.56 19.02
CA LYS A 33 4.49 -4.70 20.02
C LYS A 33 2.98 -4.81 19.81
N GLY A 34 2.24 -4.99 20.91
CA GLY A 34 0.81 -5.29 20.90
C GLY A 34 -0.01 -4.35 20.02
N ARG A 35 -1.19 -4.83 19.59
CA ARG A 35 -2.18 -4.03 18.88
C ARG A 35 -2.56 -2.81 19.72
N ASN A 36 -2.87 -1.72 19.06
CA ASN A 36 -3.45 -0.56 19.72
C ASN A 36 -4.89 -0.92 20.11
N THR A 37 -5.08 -1.45 21.33
CA THR A 37 -6.32 -2.05 21.83
C THR A 37 -7.32 -1.03 22.40
N ALA A 38 -7.22 0.24 22.00
CA ALA A 38 -8.26 1.19 22.38
C ALA A 38 -9.63 0.65 21.92
N GLU A 39 -10.52 0.38 22.87
CA GLU A 39 -11.84 -0.19 22.60
C GLU A 39 -12.64 0.68 21.61
N PRO A 40 -13.48 0.07 20.76
CA PRO A 40 -14.37 0.81 19.91
C PRO A 40 -15.41 1.50 20.81
N ASP A 41 -15.18 2.76 21.08
CA ASP A 41 -16.20 3.62 21.64
C ASP A 41 -17.23 3.82 20.51
N GLY A 42 -18.48 3.42 20.74
CA GLY A 42 -19.53 3.31 19.74
C GLY A 42 -19.99 4.62 19.08
N GLN A 43 -19.18 5.69 19.11
CA GLN A 43 -19.52 6.94 18.44
C GLN A 43 -19.10 6.92 16.97
N ASN A 44 -20.10 6.97 16.10
CA ASN A 44 -19.90 7.16 14.66
C ASN A 44 -19.36 8.57 14.40
N VAL A 45 -18.14 8.65 13.83
CA VAL A 45 -17.55 9.91 13.40
C VAL A 45 -18.01 10.20 11.97
N PRO A 46 -18.45 11.44 11.67
CA PRO A 46 -18.82 11.83 10.30
C PRO A 46 -17.65 11.65 9.34
N ILE A 47 -17.87 10.90 8.23
CA ILE A 47 -16.82 10.57 7.29
C ILE A 47 -17.34 10.51 5.84
N SER A 48 -16.58 11.10 4.93
CA SER A 48 -16.82 11.01 3.49
C SER A 48 -15.88 9.99 2.85
N ILE A 49 -16.45 8.96 2.25
CA ILE A 49 -15.70 7.90 1.56
C ILE A 49 -15.64 8.25 0.09
N VAL A 50 -14.44 8.49 -0.43
CA VAL A 50 -14.18 8.88 -1.81
C VAL A 50 -13.64 7.68 -2.59
N ILE A 51 -14.33 7.30 -3.66
CA ILE A 51 -14.04 6.12 -4.47
C ILE A 51 -13.93 6.53 -5.94
N PRO A 52 -12.73 6.86 -6.42
CA PRO A 52 -12.51 7.06 -7.85
C PRO A 52 -12.58 5.72 -8.60
N PHE A 53 -13.21 5.73 -9.77
CA PHE A 53 -13.29 4.52 -10.58
C PHE A 53 -13.16 4.82 -12.07
N ARG A 54 -12.66 3.83 -12.82
CA ARG A 54 -12.62 3.85 -14.28
C ARG A 54 -12.67 2.44 -14.82
N ASP A 55 -13.67 2.17 -15.69
CA ASP A 55 -13.87 0.85 -16.30
C ASP A 55 -13.87 -0.28 -15.24
N GLU A 56 -14.75 -0.13 -14.22
CA GLU A 56 -14.88 -1.02 -13.05
C GLU A 56 -16.30 -1.63 -12.93
N LEU A 57 -17.07 -1.70 -14.02
CA LEU A 57 -18.49 -2.15 -13.98
C LEU A 57 -18.66 -3.47 -13.24
N GLU A 58 -17.76 -4.44 -13.46
CA GLU A 58 -17.86 -5.76 -12.82
C GLU A 58 -17.63 -5.67 -11.31
N ASN A 59 -16.57 -4.94 -10.89
CA ASN A 59 -16.29 -4.71 -9.47
C ASN A 59 -17.40 -3.91 -8.79
N LEU A 60 -17.96 -2.92 -9.48
CA LEU A 60 -19.11 -2.16 -8.97
C LEU A 60 -20.31 -3.07 -8.70
N ARG A 61 -20.67 -3.96 -9.65
CA ARG A 61 -21.76 -4.93 -9.49
C ARG A 61 -21.52 -5.88 -8.34
N GLN A 62 -20.33 -6.42 -8.25
CA GLN A 62 -19.97 -7.40 -7.23
C GLN A 62 -19.94 -6.80 -5.82
N ASN A 63 -19.41 -5.58 -5.68
CA ASN A 63 -19.11 -4.97 -4.38
C ASN A 63 -20.24 -4.08 -3.84
N MET A 64 -21.19 -3.64 -4.67
CA MET A 64 -22.28 -2.74 -4.26
C MET A 64 -23.07 -3.22 -3.03
N PRO A 65 -23.42 -4.52 -2.88
CA PRO A 65 -24.12 -4.98 -1.67
C PRO A 65 -23.35 -4.68 -0.38
N ARG A 66 -22.01 -4.81 -0.41
CA ARG A 66 -21.14 -4.52 0.74
C ARG A 66 -21.07 -3.04 1.06
N TRP A 67 -21.06 -2.19 0.03
CA TRP A 67 -21.10 -0.74 0.20
C TRP A 67 -22.45 -0.27 0.77
N SER A 68 -23.54 -0.90 0.38
CA SER A 68 -24.87 -0.63 0.95
C SER A 68 -24.93 -1.02 2.42
N GLU A 69 -24.47 -2.23 2.77
CA GLU A 69 -24.36 -2.71 4.17
C GLU A 69 -23.50 -1.75 5.03
N LEU A 70 -22.37 -1.28 4.48
CA LEU A 70 -21.51 -0.32 5.17
C LEU A 70 -22.25 0.99 5.47
N LEU A 71 -23.00 1.53 4.50
CA LEU A 71 -23.78 2.76 4.71
C LEU A 71 -24.89 2.57 5.73
N GLU A 72 -25.58 1.43 5.72
CA GLU A 72 -26.65 1.13 6.70
C GLU A 72 -26.07 1.06 8.11
N GLY A 73 -24.92 0.41 8.28
CA GLY A 73 -24.22 0.28 9.56
C GLY A 73 -23.56 1.59 10.06
N ASN A 74 -23.38 2.59 9.19
CA ASN A 74 -22.68 3.84 9.53
C ASN A 74 -23.52 5.07 9.15
N PRO A 75 -24.48 5.51 9.98
CA PRO A 75 -25.39 6.61 9.65
C PRO A 75 -24.70 7.95 9.38
N MET A 76 -23.47 8.14 9.84
CA MET A 76 -22.67 9.35 9.65
C MET A 76 -21.66 9.21 8.49
N ALA A 77 -21.77 8.18 7.66
CA ALA A 77 -20.95 8.03 6.45
C ALA A 77 -21.69 8.45 5.19
N GLU A 78 -21.00 9.03 4.22
CA GLU A 78 -21.45 9.20 2.84
C GLU A 78 -20.46 8.55 1.87
N LEU A 79 -20.96 8.10 0.70
CA LEU A 79 -20.14 7.58 -0.41
C LEU A 79 -20.15 8.56 -1.57
N LEU A 80 -18.95 8.82 -2.11
CA LEU A 80 -18.74 9.61 -3.31
C LEU A 80 -18.06 8.74 -4.38
N TRP A 81 -18.84 8.21 -5.30
CA TRP A 81 -18.36 7.53 -6.50
C TRP A 81 -17.97 8.57 -7.53
N VAL A 82 -16.72 8.54 -8.00
CA VAL A 82 -16.23 9.54 -8.95
C VAL A 82 -15.69 8.86 -10.20
N ASP A 83 -16.42 8.99 -11.28
CA ASP A 83 -16.09 8.42 -12.58
C ASP A 83 -14.96 9.18 -13.28
N ASP A 84 -13.86 8.50 -13.61
CA ASP A 84 -12.78 9.01 -14.44
C ASP A 84 -12.95 8.61 -15.91
N HIS A 85 -14.07 9.05 -16.51
CA HIS A 85 -14.39 8.82 -17.92
C HIS A 85 -14.41 7.34 -18.31
N SER A 86 -15.19 6.53 -17.59
CA SER A 86 -15.43 5.12 -17.93
C SER A 86 -16.15 4.97 -19.25
N THR A 87 -15.88 3.86 -19.94
CA THR A 87 -16.49 3.50 -21.22
C THR A 87 -17.22 2.17 -21.17
N ASP A 88 -17.24 1.51 -20.01
CA ASP A 88 -17.82 0.18 -19.79
C ASP A 88 -19.29 0.19 -19.34
N GLY A 89 -19.90 1.39 -19.18
CA GLY A 89 -21.26 1.55 -18.67
C GLY A 89 -21.37 1.55 -17.14
N GLY A 90 -20.26 1.59 -16.41
CA GLY A 90 -20.23 1.57 -14.94
C GLY A 90 -20.96 2.75 -14.31
N MET A 91 -20.82 3.96 -14.85
CA MET A 91 -21.50 5.15 -14.36
C MET A 91 -23.03 5.07 -14.54
N GLU A 92 -23.50 4.64 -15.71
CA GLU A 92 -24.92 4.46 -16.03
C GLU A 92 -25.54 3.42 -15.11
N TRP A 93 -24.81 2.32 -14.90
CA TRP A 93 -25.24 1.27 -13.99
C TRP A 93 -25.36 1.79 -12.54
N LEU A 94 -24.37 2.50 -12.02
CA LEU A 94 -24.43 3.10 -10.69
C LEU A 94 -25.66 3.99 -10.54
N LYS A 95 -25.93 4.88 -11.49
CA LYS A 95 -27.11 5.75 -11.49
C LYS A 95 -28.43 4.96 -11.49
N SER A 96 -28.45 3.77 -12.10
CA SER A 96 -29.64 2.93 -12.14
C SER A 96 -29.95 2.22 -10.82
N VAL A 97 -28.93 1.96 -10.00
CA VAL A 97 -29.02 1.24 -8.71
C VAL A 97 -28.92 2.17 -7.50
N ASP A 98 -28.51 3.43 -7.69
CA ASP A 98 -28.42 4.40 -6.60
C ASP A 98 -29.81 4.75 -6.05
N ARG A 99 -30.06 4.26 -4.84
CA ARG A 99 -31.30 4.56 -4.09
C ARG A 99 -30.98 5.13 -2.70
N HIS A 100 -29.70 5.33 -2.39
CA HIS A 100 -29.29 5.75 -1.05
C HIS A 100 -29.00 7.26 -1.02
N ARG A 101 -29.74 8.03 -0.20
CA ARG A 101 -29.58 9.49 -0.10
C ARG A 101 -28.17 9.97 0.30
N ARG A 102 -27.33 9.08 0.84
CA ARG A 102 -25.96 9.37 1.27
C ARG A 102 -24.91 8.90 0.25
N MET A 103 -25.35 8.50 -0.92
CA MET A 103 -24.49 8.15 -2.05
C MET A 103 -24.56 9.27 -3.09
N LYS A 104 -23.39 9.73 -3.55
CA LYS A 104 -23.24 10.69 -4.65
C LYS A 104 -22.47 10.05 -5.78
N ILE A 105 -22.90 10.27 -7.01
CA ILE A 105 -22.23 9.82 -8.23
C ILE A 105 -21.82 11.06 -9.00
N LEU A 106 -20.51 11.21 -9.22
CA LEU A 106 -19.89 12.39 -9.80
C LEU A 106 -19.07 12.01 -11.02
N SER A 107 -18.93 12.94 -11.95
CA SER A 107 -17.94 12.85 -13.04
C SER A 107 -16.70 13.65 -12.67
N SER A 108 -15.52 13.12 -12.95
CA SER A 108 -14.27 13.86 -12.83
C SER A 108 -14.23 15.03 -13.82
N ALA A 109 -13.69 16.17 -13.38
CA ALA A 109 -13.47 17.32 -14.26
C ALA A 109 -12.17 17.21 -15.07
N GLY A 110 -11.23 16.39 -14.59
CA GLY A 110 -9.95 16.12 -15.23
C GLY A 110 -9.73 14.64 -15.45
N GLU A 111 -8.60 14.27 -15.99
CA GLU A 111 -8.22 12.88 -16.26
C GLU A 111 -7.33 12.30 -15.16
N GLY A 112 -7.56 11.01 -14.87
CA GLY A 112 -6.76 10.21 -13.95
C GLY A 112 -7.29 10.17 -12.52
N LYS A 113 -6.81 9.17 -11.77
CA LYS A 113 -7.26 8.87 -10.40
C LYS A 113 -7.21 10.10 -9.48
N SER A 114 -6.11 10.87 -9.52
CA SER A 114 -5.94 12.05 -8.66
C SER A 114 -6.98 13.14 -8.93
N ALA A 115 -7.32 13.39 -10.21
CA ALA A 115 -8.36 14.36 -10.56
C ALA A 115 -9.75 13.91 -10.10
N ALA A 116 -10.05 12.61 -10.23
CA ALA A 116 -11.28 12.04 -9.71
C ALA A 116 -11.34 12.10 -8.18
N THR A 117 -10.24 11.79 -7.49
CA THR A 117 -10.15 11.92 -6.02
C THR A 117 -10.38 13.37 -5.59
N ASP A 118 -9.73 14.35 -6.23
CA ASP A 118 -9.92 15.78 -5.96
C ASP A 118 -11.38 16.22 -6.11
N ARG A 119 -12.05 15.72 -7.14
CA ARG A 119 -13.46 16.02 -7.36
C ARG A 119 -14.31 15.51 -6.19
N GLY A 120 -14.09 14.27 -5.76
CA GLY A 120 -14.77 13.67 -4.61
C GLY A 120 -14.48 14.42 -3.31
N VAL A 121 -13.23 14.78 -3.06
CA VAL A 121 -12.82 15.54 -1.87
C VAL A 121 -13.50 16.91 -1.83
N LYS A 122 -13.53 17.64 -2.93
CA LYS A 122 -14.21 18.96 -3.00
C LYS A 122 -15.70 18.86 -2.67
N GLU A 123 -16.38 17.82 -3.19
CA GLU A 123 -17.82 17.58 -2.99
C GLU A 123 -18.17 16.87 -1.68
N SER A 124 -17.16 16.43 -0.91
CA SER A 124 -17.37 15.76 0.37
C SER A 124 -17.97 16.72 1.40
N ARG A 125 -18.91 16.18 2.18
CA ARG A 125 -19.63 16.93 3.22
C ARG A 125 -18.82 17.04 4.51
N TYR A 126 -18.06 15.98 4.83
CA TYR A 126 -17.42 15.85 6.14
C TYR A 126 -15.93 16.17 6.08
N ASP A 127 -15.39 16.59 7.23
CA ASP A 127 -13.97 16.98 7.38
C ASP A 127 -13.01 15.80 7.48
N LEU A 128 -13.53 14.60 7.65
CA LEU A 128 -12.74 13.37 7.60
C LEU A 128 -13.01 12.62 6.31
N LEU A 129 -11.95 12.27 5.62
CA LEU A 129 -11.99 11.52 4.37
C LEU A 129 -11.48 10.09 4.59
N ALA A 130 -12.13 9.13 3.94
CA ALA A 130 -11.59 7.80 3.70
C ALA A 130 -11.42 7.60 2.19
N LEU A 131 -10.19 7.32 1.75
CA LEU A 131 -9.86 7.06 0.37
C LEU A 131 -9.70 5.56 0.15
N THR A 132 -10.35 5.07 -0.90
CA THR A 132 -10.28 3.64 -1.29
C THR A 132 -10.54 3.47 -2.77
N ASP A 133 -10.36 2.26 -3.31
CA ASP A 133 -10.52 1.95 -4.73
C ASP A 133 -11.83 1.16 -4.98
N ALA A 134 -12.34 1.19 -6.20
CA ALA A 134 -13.60 0.55 -6.56
C ALA A 134 -13.55 -0.99 -6.57
N ASP A 135 -12.35 -1.56 -6.75
CA ASP A 135 -12.07 -2.99 -6.64
C ASP A 135 -11.87 -3.48 -5.19
N CYS A 136 -12.05 -2.57 -4.23
CA CYS A 136 -11.84 -2.82 -2.81
C CYS A 136 -13.16 -3.08 -2.07
N VAL A 137 -13.08 -4.01 -1.09
CA VAL A 137 -14.20 -4.38 -0.21
C VAL A 137 -13.80 -4.14 1.24
N PRO A 138 -14.26 -3.08 1.87
CA PRO A 138 -14.00 -2.82 3.28
C PRO A 138 -14.88 -3.68 4.19
N HIS A 139 -14.44 -3.82 5.45
CA HIS A 139 -15.29 -4.35 6.51
C HIS A 139 -16.46 -3.38 6.79
N PRO A 140 -17.69 -3.85 7.13
CA PRO A 140 -18.83 -2.96 7.38
C PRO A 140 -18.58 -1.87 8.44
N SER A 141 -17.78 -2.13 9.46
CA SER A 141 -17.40 -1.15 10.50
C SER A 141 -16.09 -0.38 10.19
N TRP A 142 -15.54 -0.53 9.00
CA TRP A 142 -14.24 0.05 8.61
C TRP A 142 -14.12 1.56 8.87
N PRO A 143 -15.05 2.43 8.44
CA PRO A 143 -14.81 3.86 8.59
C PRO A 143 -14.90 4.30 10.06
N SER A 144 -15.88 3.81 10.82
CA SER A 144 -16.05 4.20 12.22
C SER A 144 -14.90 3.71 13.10
N GLY A 145 -14.38 2.53 12.79
CA GLY A 145 -13.25 1.97 13.52
C GLY A 145 -11.97 2.78 13.35
N ALA A 146 -11.61 3.14 12.13
CA ALA A 146 -10.37 3.86 11.83
C ALA A 146 -10.45 5.36 12.21
N SER A 147 -11.63 5.98 12.11
CA SER A 147 -11.83 7.39 12.38
C SER A 147 -11.55 7.81 13.84
N ARG A 148 -11.66 6.88 14.80
CA ARG A 148 -11.38 7.15 16.23
C ARG A 148 -9.97 7.70 16.50
N HIS A 149 -8.98 7.37 15.66
CA HIS A 149 -7.62 7.88 15.82
C HIS A 149 -7.56 9.41 15.69
N PHE A 150 -8.50 10.01 14.94
CA PHE A 150 -8.58 11.47 14.75
C PHE A 150 -9.14 12.24 15.95
N ARG A 151 -9.49 11.58 17.05
CA ARG A 151 -9.75 12.23 18.34
C ARG A 151 -8.50 12.93 18.87
N SER A 152 -7.32 12.37 18.59
CA SER A 152 -6.06 13.08 18.78
C SER A 152 -5.89 14.14 17.70
N ALA A 153 -5.69 15.40 18.10
CA ALA A 153 -5.40 16.48 17.16
C ALA A 153 -4.06 16.31 16.45
N GLU A 154 -3.14 15.51 17.01
CA GLU A 154 -1.85 15.20 16.40
C GLU A 154 -1.98 14.29 15.20
N VAL A 155 -2.98 13.38 15.20
CA VAL A 155 -3.19 12.42 14.11
C VAL A 155 -3.82 13.13 12.91
N ARG A 156 -3.11 13.09 11.80
CA ARG A 156 -3.48 13.71 10.52
C ARG A 156 -3.81 12.69 9.44
N MET A 157 -3.18 11.51 9.51
CA MET A 157 -3.40 10.41 8.58
C MET A 157 -3.44 9.07 9.32
N VAL A 158 -4.37 8.21 8.91
CA VAL A 158 -4.43 6.81 9.33
C VAL A 158 -4.22 5.94 8.10
N LEU A 159 -3.23 5.06 8.15
CA LEU A 159 -3.02 3.99 7.19
C LEU A 159 -3.54 2.69 7.78
N ALA A 160 -4.09 1.83 6.93
CA ALA A 160 -4.60 0.55 7.38
C ALA A 160 -4.34 -0.55 6.32
N PRO A 161 -4.47 -1.83 6.68
CA PRO A 161 -4.07 -2.92 5.80
C PRO A 161 -4.98 -3.05 4.58
N VAL A 162 -4.36 -3.27 3.42
CA VAL A 162 -5.00 -3.84 2.24
C VAL A 162 -4.52 -5.29 2.12
N VAL A 163 -5.43 -6.22 1.88
CA VAL A 163 -5.13 -7.66 1.85
C VAL A 163 -5.78 -8.28 0.62
N TYR A 164 -5.05 -9.11 -0.11
CA TYR A 164 -5.66 -9.86 -1.20
C TYR A 164 -6.67 -10.89 -0.66
N SER A 165 -7.85 -10.94 -1.26
CA SER A 165 -8.87 -11.95 -0.97
C SER A 165 -8.34 -13.35 -1.21
N LYS A 166 -8.94 -14.35 -0.53
CA LYS A 166 -8.68 -15.75 -0.82
C LYS A 166 -9.41 -16.11 -2.10
N GLU A 167 -8.67 -16.19 -3.17
CA GLU A 167 -9.17 -16.55 -4.50
C GLU A 167 -8.42 -17.78 -5.01
N ASP A 168 -9.08 -18.57 -5.84
CA ASP A 168 -8.44 -19.67 -6.53
C ASP A 168 -7.52 -19.14 -7.62
N GLY A 169 -6.26 -19.54 -7.58
CA GLY A 169 -5.28 -19.12 -8.56
C GLY A 169 -3.90 -19.70 -8.29
N ARG A 170 -3.28 -20.27 -9.30
CA ARG A 170 -2.01 -20.98 -9.18
C ARG A 170 -0.90 -20.17 -8.48
N PHE A 171 -0.87 -18.87 -8.66
CA PHE A 171 0.15 -17.96 -8.12
C PHE A 171 -0.37 -17.01 -7.05
N ASN A 172 -1.62 -17.16 -6.61
CA ASN A 172 -2.22 -16.26 -5.63
C ASN A 172 -1.39 -16.17 -4.33
N GLY A 173 -0.92 -17.30 -3.82
CA GLY A 173 -0.06 -17.33 -2.63
C GLY A 173 1.26 -16.57 -2.81
N PHE A 174 1.90 -16.66 -3.98
CA PHE A 174 3.09 -15.90 -4.32
C PHE A 174 2.82 -14.39 -4.31
N PHE A 175 1.77 -13.93 -5.01
CA PHE A 175 1.39 -12.51 -5.07
C PHE A 175 0.99 -12.00 -3.68
N THR A 176 0.29 -12.82 -2.90
CA THR A 176 -0.10 -12.49 -1.53
C THR A 176 1.10 -12.28 -0.62
N LEU A 177 2.10 -13.16 -0.65
CA LEU A 177 3.31 -12.99 0.17
C LEU A 177 4.06 -11.70 -0.16
N ASP A 178 4.21 -11.40 -1.46
CA ASP A 178 4.87 -10.19 -1.91
C ASP A 178 4.13 -8.94 -1.41
N PHE A 179 2.82 -8.91 -1.58
CA PHE A 179 2.00 -7.79 -1.15
C PHE A 179 1.98 -7.63 0.38
N LEU A 180 1.91 -8.73 1.13
CA LEU A 180 1.97 -8.70 2.59
C LEU A 180 3.34 -8.25 3.11
N ALA A 181 4.42 -8.52 2.38
CA ALA A 181 5.74 -7.97 2.71
C ALA A 181 5.74 -6.43 2.64
N LEU A 182 5.08 -5.85 1.62
CA LEU A 182 4.92 -4.39 1.50
C LEU A 182 4.05 -3.83 2.64
N MET A 183 2.96 -4.50 3.00
CA MET A 183 2.11 -4.10 4.12
C MET A 183 2.86 -4.17 5.45
N ALA A 184 3.68 -5.20 5.65
CA ALA A 184 4.55 -5.32 6.80
C ALA A 184 5.58 -4.17 6.90
N ALA A 185 6.20 -3.83 5.77
CA ALA A 185 7.14 -2.71 5.71
C ALA A 185 6.45 -1.37 6.02
N THR A 186 5.25 -1.15 5.48
CA THR A 186 4.42 0.04 5.75
C THR A 186 4.10 0.15 7.24
N GLU A 187 3.53 -0.90 7.84
CA GLU A 187 3.18 -0.91 9.25
C GLU A 187 4.41 -0.74 10.15
N ALA A 188 5.49 -1.50 9.89
CA ALA A 188 6.72 -1.41 10.68
C ALA A 188 7.32 -0.01 10.63
N ALA A 189 7.35 0.63 9.47
CA ALA A 189 7.87 1.99 9.30
C ALA A 189 7.07 3.02 10.11
N VAL A 190 5.72 2.93 10.09
CA VAL A 190 4.85 3.79 10.93
C VAL A 190 5.12 3.54 12.40
N ARG A 191 5.16 2.27 12.85
CA ARG A 191 5.43 1.90 14.25
C ARG A 191 6.83 2.32 14.73
N MET A 192 7.80 2.37 13.84
CA MET A 192 9.15 2.91 14.12
C MET A 192 9.19 4.45 14.09
N GLY A 193 8.07 5.12 13.80
CA GLY A 193 7.95 6.57 13.77
C GLY A 193 8.53 7.21 12.51
N ARG A 194 8.71 6.44 11.44
CA ARG A 194 9.24 6.95 10.15
C ARG A 194 8.48 6.30 8.97
N PRO A 195 7.24 6.71 8.70
CA PRO A 195 6.47 6.18 7.59
C PRO A 195 7.15 6.49 6.26
N VAL A 196 7.18 5.52 5.34
CA VAL A 196 7.86 5.61 4.05
C VAL A 196 6.98 5.19 2.87
N MET A 197 5.90 4.45 3.14
CA MET A 197 4.97 3.93 2.14
C MET A 197 3.54 4.12 2.60
N ALA A 198 2.63 4.34 1.66
CA ALA A 198 1.19 4.36 1.84
C ALA A 198 0.52 3.54 0.75
N ASN A 199 -0.72 3.14 0.99
CA ASN A 199 -1.59 2.54 -0.02
C ASN A 199 -2.91 3.33 -0.04
N GLY A 200 -3.17 4.01 -1.16
CA GLY A 200 -4.35 4.85 -1.36
C GLY A 200 -5.68 4.08 -1.34
N ALA A 201 -5.62 2.75 -1.38
CA ALA A 201 -6.81 1.90 -1.25
C ALA A 201 -7.32 1.76 0.20
N ASN A 202 -6.53 2.21 1.20
CA ASN A 202 -6.96 2.21 2.61
C ASN A 202 -6.25 3.31 3.41
N MET A 203 -6.68 4.54 3.19
CA MET A 203 -6.09 5.72 3.81
C MET A 203 -7.19 6.67 4.30
N LEU A 204 -7.09 7.12 5.55
CA LEU A 204 -7.94 8.16 6.09
C LEU A 204 -7.11 9.42 6.36
N ILE A 205 -7.67 10.60 6.05
CA ILE A 205 -6.98 11.89 6.18
C ILE A 205 -7.98 13.00 6.47
N ARG A 206 -7.56 14.07 7.14
CA ARG A 206 -8.37 15.28 7.28
C ARG A 206 -8.50 15.98 5.93
N LYS A 207 -9.70 16.45 5.60
CA LYS A 207 -9.97 17.15 4.33
C LYS A 207 -9.08 18.39 4.16
N GLU A 208 -8.91 19.16 5.23
CA GLU A 208 -8.04 20.35 5.22
C GLU A 208 -6.60 19.99 4.86
N ASP A 209 -6.06 18.90 5.44
CA ASP A 209 -4.69 18.47 5.20
C ASP A 209 -4.52 17.93 3.76
N TYR A 210 -5.51 17.17 3.25
CA TYR A 210 -5.51 16.71 1.87
C TYR A 210 -5.47 17.91 0.90
N LEU A 211 -6.38 18.87 1.05
CA LEU A 211 -6.47 20.02 0.17
C LEU A 211 -5.20 20.89 0.22
N LEU A 212 -4.68 21.12 1.43
CA LEU A 212 -3.44 21.89 1.63
C LEU A 212 -2.26 21.22 0.93
N LEU A 213 -2.02 19.95 1.21
CA LEU A 213 -0.84 19.26 0.73
C LEU A 213 -0.89 18.97 -0.77
N THR A 214 -2.06 18.60 -1.30
CA THR A 214 -2.21 18.33 -2.74
C THR A 214 -2.01 19.59 -3.59
N ALA A 215 -2.28 20.78 -3.07
CA ALA A 215 -1.98 22.04 -3.74
C ALA A 215 -0.47 22.33 -3.84
N GLU A 216 0.34 21.77 -2.92
CA GLU A 216 1.79 21.94 -2.87
C GLU A 216 2.56 20.84 -3.65
N LEU A 217 1.92 19.70 -3.93
CA LEU A 217 2.55 18.59 -4.63
C LEU A 217 2.68 18.83 -6.14
N ASP A 218 3.80 18.36 -6.69
CA ASP A 218 4.01 18.30 -8.13
C ASP A 218 2.90 17.45 -8.81
N PRO A 219 2.19 17.98 -9.80
CA PRO A 219 1.16 17.23 -10.53
C PRO A 219 1.66 15.91 -11.12
N ALA A 220 2.95 15.83 -11.49
CA ALA A 220 3.53 14.60 -12.01
C ALA A 220 3.76 13.55 -10.90
N ASP A 221 4.11 13.97 -9.67
CA ASP A 221 4.20 13.07 -8.51
C ASP A 221 2.82 12.52 -8.14
N ARG A 222 1.80 13.39 -8.13
CA ARG A 222 0.41 13.00 -7.85
C ARG A 222 -0.13 11.95 -8.83
N ARG A 223 0.17 12.08 -10.13
CA ARG A 223 -0.29 11.12 -11.14
C ARG A 223 0.26 9.70 -10.93
N VAL A 224 1.47 9.55 -10.42
CA VAL A 224 2.14 8.24 -10.30
C VAL A 224 1.98 7.58 -8.93
N GLY A 225 1.83 8.36 -7.85
CA GLY A 225 1.80 7.81 -6.48
C GLY A 225 1.33 8.85 -5.47
N GLU A 226 0.14 9.43 -5.68
CA GLU A 226 -0.40 10.48 -4.83
C GLU A 226 -0.38 10.13 -3.34
N ASP A 227 -0.73 8.90 -3.00
CA ASP A 227 -0.76 8.37 -1.64
C ASP A 227 0.61 8.46 -0.93
N VAL A 228 1.67 8.05 -1.61
CA VAL A 228 3.02 8.06 -1.05
C VAL A 228 3.55 9.49 -0.92
N PHE A 229 3.36 10.33 -1.95
CA PHE A 229 3.84 11.71 -1.90
C PHE A 229 3.06 12.56 -0.91
N LEU A 230 1.74 12.30 -0.77
CA LEU A 230 0.91 12.92 0.27
C LEU A 230 1.39 12.53 1.67
N LEU A 231 1.71 11.25 1.89
CA LEU A 231 2.30 10.76 3.13
C LEU A 231 3.62 11.48 3.45
N HIS A 232 4.53 11.58 2.46
CA HIS A 232 5.84 12.22 2.65
C HIS A 232 5.69 13.71 2.98
N ALA A 233 4.81 14.44 2.27
CA ALA A 233 4.53 15.84 2.53
C ALA A 233 3.93 16.04 3.93
N LEU A 234 2.96 15.18 4.30
CA LEU A 234 2.32 15.22 5.62
C LEU A 234 3.33 14.99 6.73
N TRP A 235 4.14 13.94 6.60
CA TRP A 235 5.15 13.63 7.61
C TRP A 235 6.26 14.70 7.71
N ALA A 236 6.67 15.27 6.59
CA ALA A 236 7.65 16.36 6.57
C ALA A 236 7.14 17.61 7.31
N ARG A 237 5.81 17.86 7.28
CA ARG A 237 5.19 19.03 7.89
C ARG A 237 4.90 18.86 9.37
N TRP A 238 4.37 17.71 9.78
CA TRP A 238 3.91 17.45 11.15
C TRP A 238 4.74 16.45 11.94
N GLY A 239 5.57 15.66 11.28
CA GLY A 239 6.52 14.75 11.93
C GLY A 239 5.90 13.57 12.66
N LYS A 240 6.61 13.14 13.70
CA LYS A 240 6.24 11.95 14.49
C LYS A 240 4.90 12.15 15.20
N GLY A 241 4.04 11.13 15.16
CA GLY A 241 2.70 11.16 15.76
C GLY A 241 1.61 11.53 14.75
N SER A 242 1.94 12.20 13.63
CA SER A 242 0.96 12.62 12.64
C SER A 242 0.35 11.47 11.82
N VAL A 243 1.06 10.34 11.73
CA VAL A 243 0.63 9.14 10.99
C VAL A 243 0.51 7.96 11.94
N VAL A 244 -0.62 7.27 11.87
CA VAL A 244 -0.92 6.06 12.66
C VAL A 244 -1.23 4.91 11.71
N PHE A 245 -0.90 3.69 12.11
CA PHE A 245 -1.31 2.47 11.40
C PHE A 245 -2.36 1.73 12.24
N ASP A 246 -3.56 1.53 11.67
CA ASP A 246 -4.63 0.77 12.30
C ASP A 246 -4.59 -0.68 11.82
N ASP A 247 -4.05 -1.56 12.64
CA ASP A 247 -3.84 -2.98 12.29
C ASP A 247 -4.97 -3.92 12.70
N ARG A 248 -6.12 -3.38 13.11
CA ARG A 248 -7.25 -4.19 13.52
C ARG A 248 -7.90 -4.94 12.35
N PRO A 249 -8.53 -6.08 12.59
CA PRO A 249 -9.25 -6.82 11.55
C PRO A 249 -10.32 -5.98 10.84
N GLU A 250 -11.04 -5.15 11.60
CA GLU A 250 -12.14 -4.30 11.12
C GLU A 250 -11.65 -3.13 10.24
N ALA A 251 -10.37 -2.77 10.34
CA ALA A 251 -9.75 -1.73 9.53
C ALA A 251 -9.24 -2.27 8.17
N ARG A 252 -9.34 -3.56 7.93
CA ARG A 252 -8.85 -4.18 6.68
C ARG A 252 -9.77 -3.87 5.52
N VAL A 253 -9.14 -3.66 4.37
CA VAL A 253 -9.78 -3.60 3.08
C VAL A 253 -9.28 -4.77 2.24
N HIS A 254 -10.18 -5.47 1.59
CA HIS A 254 -9.87 -6.61 0.72
C HIS A 254 -9.94 -6.18 -0.74
N THR A 255 -9.02 -6.69 -1.56
CA THR A 255 -8.99 -6.49 -3.02
C THR A 255 -8.57 -7.79 -3.70
N SER A 256 -8.80 -7.90 -5.01
CA SER A 256 -8.39 -9.06 -5.79
C SER A 256 -6.89 -9.06 -6.08
N ALA A 257 -6.28 -10.25 -6.04
CA ALA A 257 -4.90 -10.41 -6.47
C ALA A 257 -4.78 -10.27 -8.00
N PRO A 258 -3.59 -9.96 -8.54
CA PRO A 258 -3.37 -10.01 -9.99
C PRO A 258 -3.76 -11.38 -10.57
N GLY A 259 -4.53 -11.40 -11.64
CA GLY A 259 -5.04 -12.63 -12.24
C GLY A 259 -3.96 -13.51 -12.90
N ASN A 260 -2.77 -12.96 -13.19
CA ASN A 260 -1.65 -13.67 -13.80
C ASN A 260 -0.30 -12.97 -13.56
N ILE A 261 0.80 -13.68 -13.89
CA ILE A 261 2.17 -13.20 -13.70
C ILE A 261 2.44 -11.90 -14.48
N ARG A 262 1.87 -11.72 -15.68
CA ARG A 262 2.04 -10.49 -16.46
C ARG A 262 1.43 -9.28 -15.74
N GLN A 263 0.23 -9.42 -15.21
CA GLN A 263 -0.42 -8.34 -14.45
C GLN A 263 0.38 -8.03 -13.18
N PHE A 264 0.83 -9.05 -12.45
CA PHE A 264 1.69 -8.87 -11.30
C PHE A 264 2.97 -8.11 -11.65
N PHE A 265 3.66 -8.51 -12.71
CA PHE A 265 4.89 -7.87 -13.15
C PHE A 265 4.68 -6.39 -13.53
N LEU A 266 3.60 -6.08 -14.27
CA LEU A 266 3.24 -4.70 -14.62
C LEU A 266 2.90 -3.86 -13.39
N GLN A 267 2.24 -4.45 -12.39
CA GLN A 267 1.96 -3.79 -11.11
C GLN A 267 3.25 -3.47 -10.35
N MET A 268 4.19 -4.42 -10.28
CA MET A 268 5.49 -4.21 -9.64
C MET A 268 6.33 -3.15 -10.36
N LEU A 269 6.33 -3.14 -11.70
CA LEU A 269 7.00 -2.09 -12.48
C LEU A 269 6.41 -0.70 -12.19
N ARG A 270 5.09 -0.61 -12.08
CA ARG A 270 4.41 0.65 -11.76
C ARG A 270 4.82 1.15 -10.37
N TRP A 271 4.81 0.28 -9.37
CA TRP A 271 5.21 0.65 -8.00
C TRP A 271 6.71 0.95 -7.89
N GLY A 272 7.56 0.17 -8.55
CA GLY A 272 9.00 0.43 -8.62
C GLY A 272 9.31 1.78 -9.28
N GLY A 273 8.52 2.17 -10.29
CA GLY A 273 8.66 3.46 -10.96
C GLY A 273 8.43 4.67 -10.07
N ILE A 274 7.64 4.54 -8.98
CA ILE A 274 7.42 5.61 -8.00
C ILE A 274 8.71 5.91 -7.24
N ALA A 275 9.49 4.87 -6.91
CA ALA A 275 10.69 5.00 -6.08
C ALA A 275 11.76 5.95 -6.67
N LYS A 276 11.87 6.03 -8.00
CA LYS A 276 12.81 6.97 -8.67
C LYS A 276 12.47 8.45 -8.44
N ARG A 277 11.25 8.76 -8.02
CA ARG A 277 10.77 10.12 -7.76
C ARG A 277 10.80 10.50 -6.27
N TYR A 278 11.22 9.58 -5.38
CA TYR A 278 11.26 9.85 -3.96
C TYR A 278 12.22 11.00 -3.62
N LYS A 279 11.66 12.06 -3.05
CA LYS A 279 12.40 13.18 -2.45
C LYS A 279 12.70 12.89 -0.98
N ASP A 280 11.93 12.02 -0.36
CA ASP A 280 12.13 11.57 1.02
C ASP A 280 13.33 10.62 1.12
N ARG A 281 14.32 11.01 1.93
CA ARG A 281 15.61 10.29 2.05
C ARG A 281 15.44 8.90 2.67
N ALA A 282 14.47 8.69 3.57
CA ALA A 282 14.28 7.39 4.20
C ALA A 282 13.61 6.42 3.22
N ALA A 283 12.60 6.88 2.46
CA ALA A 283 11.96 6.07 1.42
C ALA A 283 12.97 5.71 0.30
N ALA A 284 13.74 6.69 -0.19
CA ALA A 284 14.79 6.46 -1.17
C ALA A 284 15.88 5.50 -0.65
N GLY A 285 16.34 5.71 0.59
CA GLY A 285 17.35 4.86 1.24
C GLY A 285 16.86 3.43 1.46
N LEU A 286 15.58 3.24 1.86
CA LEU A 286 14.99 1.90 1.98
C LEU A 286 14.93 1.19 0.63
N SER A 287 14.46 1.87 -0.42
CA SER A 287 14.38 1.31 -1.77
C SER A 287 15.76 0.92 -2.30
N LEU A 288 16.76 1.76 -2.08
CA LEU A 288 18.14 1.48 -2.44
C LEU A 288 18.72 0.30 -1.63
N LEU A 289 18.46 0.23 -0.33
CA LEU A 289 18.89 -0.88 0.52
C LEU A 289 18.30 -2.21 0.06
N VAL A 290 16.99 -2.24 -0.25
CA VAL A 290 16.33 -3.43 -0.78
C VAL A 290 16.95 -3.84 -2.12
N PHE A 291 17.19 -2.91 -3.02
CA PHE A 291 17.85 -3.18 -4.30
C PHE A 291 19.26 -3.72 -4.10
N LEU A 292 20.11 -3.02 -3.35
CA LEU A 292 21.50 -3.40 -3.12
C LEU A 292 21.64 -4.73 -2.38
N SER A 293 20.79 -5.00 -1.38
CA SER A 293 20.84 -6.28 -0.68
C SER A 293 20.52 -7.46 -1.57
N ASN A 294 19.53 -7.35 -2.46
CA ASN A 294 19.17 -8.40 -3.41
C ASN A 294 20.21 -8.53 -4.53
N PHE A 295 20.77 -7.41 -5.01
CA PHE A 295 21.87 -7.41 -5.95
C PHE A 295 23.10 -8.10 -5.36
N SER A 296 23.47 -7.78 -4.12
CA SER A 296 24.59 -8.41 -3.40
C SER A 296 24.40 -9.91 -3.22
N LEU A 297 23.17 -10.37 -2.96
CA LEU A 297 22.87 -11.81 -2.88
C LEU A 297 23.14 -12.54 -4.19
N ILE A 298 22.74 -11.96 -5.33
CA ILE A 298 23.01 -12.57 -6.64
C ILE A 298 24.53 -12.71 -6.84
N PHE A 299 25.31 -11.65 -6.54
CA PHE A 299 26.74 -11.69 -6.66
C PHE A 299 27.41 -12.66 -5.66
N SER A 300 26.84 -12.83 -4.46
CA SER A 300 27.37 -13.74 -3.45
C SER A 300 27.34 -15.22 -3.88
N LEU A 301 26.57 -15.58 -4.89
CA LEU A 301 26.58 -16.92 -5.48
C LEU A 301 27.97 -17.32 -6.04
N PHE A 302 28.79 -16.35 -6.41
CA PHE A 302 30.15 -16.58 -6.88
C PHE A 302 31.21 -16.65 -5.75
N ALA A 303 30.79 -16.45 -4.48
CA ALA A 303 31.67 -16.38 -3.32
C ALA A 303 31.27 -17.42 -2.25
N LEU A 304 31.26 -18.70 -2.60
CA LEU A 304 30.98 -19.79 -1.66
C LEU A 304 32.17 -20.03 -0.72
N PRO A 305 31.94 -20.30 0.60
CA PRO A 305 30.66 -20.55 1.30
C PRO A 305 29.92 -19.29 1.81
N LEU A 306 30.53 -18.11 1.70
CA LEU A 306 29.96 -16.85 2.21
C LEU A 306 28.54 -16.58 1.64
N GLY A 307 28.36 -16.85 0.36
CA GLY A 307 27.07 -16.69 -0.32
C GLY A 307 25.97 -17.49 0.35
N TRP A 308 26.21 -18.74 0.70
CA TRP A 308 25.25 -19.58 1.42
C TRP A 308 24.87 -19.00 2.77
N LEU A 309 25.82 -18.46 3.51
CA LEU A 309 25.58 -17.82 4.79
C LEU A 309 24.68 -16.58 4.64
N LEU A 310 24.94 -15.72 3.67
CA LEU A 310 24.16 -14.51 3.40
C LEU A 310 22.73 -14.87 2.99
N TRP A 311 22.55 -15.83 2.07
CA TRP A 311 21.24 -16.31 1.64
C TRP A 311 20.45 -16.90 2.81
N THR A 312 21.08 -17.77 3.61
CA THR A 312 20.43 -18.38 4.77
C THR A 312 20.00 -17.31 5.78
N THR A 313 20.88 -16.35 6.07
CA THR A 313 20.56 -15.24 7.01
C THR A 313 19.37 -14.43 6.54
N LYS A 314 19.31 -14.08 5.23
CA LYS A 314 18.17 -13.36 4.67
C LYS A 314 16.89 -14.21 4.70
N VAL A 315 16.96 -15.45 4.24
CA VAL A 315 15.79 -16.36 4.23
C VAL A 315 15.22 -16.54 5.65
N VAL A 316 16.07 -16.72 6.64
CA VAL A 316 15.62 -16.83 8.05
C VAL A 316 14.96 -15.53 8.52
N THR A 317 15.56 -14.37 8.23
CA THR A 317 15.02 -13.07 8.62
C THR A 317 13.65 -12.83 7.96
N ASP A 318 13.55 -13.05 6.65
CA ASP A 318 12.30 -12.88 5.90
C ASP A 318 11.23 -13.90 6.34
N GLY A 319 11.65 -15.13 6.64
CA GLY A 319 10.76 -16.19 7.11
C GLY A 319 10.06 -15.86 8.42
N PHE A 320 10.80 -15.37 9.42
CA PHE A 320 10.19 -14.92 10.68
C PHE A 320 9.25 -13.75 10.48
N LEU A 321 9.65 -12.75 9.67
CA LEU A 321 8.83 -11.58 9.38
C LEU A 321 7.54 -11.98 8.67
N LEU A 322 7.65 -12.73 7.57
CA LEU A 322 6.50 -13.13 6.76
C LEU A 322 5.58 -14.11 7.49
N TRP A 323 6.12 -15.07 8.25
CA TRP A 323 5.29 -15.94 9.08
C TRP A 323 4.42 -15.17 10.05
N LYS A 324 4.98 -14.15 10.69
CA LYS A 324 4.24 -13.27 11.59
C LYS A 324 3.11 -12.55 10.85
N VAL A 325 3.41 -12.03 9.67
CA VAL A 325 2.48 -11.21 8.87
C VAL A 325 1.36 -12.06 8.28
N VAL A 326 1.66 -13.21 7.67
CA VAL A 326 0.60 -14.12 7.16
C VAL A 326 -0.29 -14.64 8.29
N SER A 327 0.28 -14.85 9.49
CA SER A 327 -0.51 -15.24 10.66
C SER A 327 -1.40 -14.10 11.16
N LYS A 328 -0.92 -12.87 11.10
CA LYS A 328 -1.68 -11.67 11.49
C LYS A 328 -2.87 -11.40 10.57
N TYR A 329 -2.71 -11.64 9.27
CA TYR A 329 -3.72 -11.36 8.26
C TYR A 329 -4.53 -12.59 7.80
N ASP A 330 -4.44 -13.71 8.54
CA ASP A 330 -5.16 -14.96 8.26
C ASP A 330 -4.88 -15.54 6.87
N ARG A 331 -3.64 -15.35 6.37
CA ARG A 331 -3.15 -15.79 5.06
C ARG A 331 -1.99 -16.79 5.18
N ARG A 332 -2.05 -17.67 6.19
CA ARG A 332 -1.07 -18.76 6.35
C ARG A 332 -1.04 -19.71 5.15
N ASP A 333 -2.16 -19.79 4.43
CA ASP A 333 -2.27 -20.48 3.15
C ASP A 333 -1.21 -20.04 2.13
N ALA A 334 -0.82 -18.75 2.12
CA ALA A 334 0.18 -18.24 1.20
C ALA A 334 1.62 -18.69 1.54
N PHE A 335 1.89 -19.11 2.77
CA PHE A 335 3.25 -19.37 3.24
C PHE A 335 3.95 -20.55 2.57
N HIS A 336 3.22 -21.46 1.92
CA HIS A 336 3.82 -22.54 1.12
C HIS A 336 4.65 -22.03 -0.04
N TRP A 337 4.40 -20.79 -0.50
CA TRP A 337 5.19 -20.12 -1.52
C TRP A 337 6.47 -19.47 -1.00
N PHE A 338 6.69 -19.46 0.33
CA PHE A 338 7.82 -18.73 0.93
C PHE A 338 9.19 -19.18 0.38
N LEU A 339 9.48 -20.47 0.36
CA LEU A 339 10.78 -20.95 -0.13
C LEU A 339 10.97 -20.70 -1.63
N PRO A 340 10.02 -21.05 -2.53
CA PRO A 340 10.12 -20.67 -3.94
C PRO A 340 10.32 -19.17 -4.15
N GLN A 341 9.56 -18.36 -3.42
CA GLN A 341 9.67 -16.90 -3.52
C GLN A 341 11.02 -16.41 -3.04
N SER A 342 11.54 -16.88 -1.92
CA SER A 342 12.85 -16.49 -1.39
C SER A 342 13.98 -16.71 -2.38
N LEU A 343 13.89 -17.74 -3.22
CA LEU A 343 14.87 -18.02 -4.27
C LEU A 343 14.72 -17.08 -5.48
N ILE A 344 13.50 -16.71 -5.84
CA ILE A 344 13.20 -15.90 -7.03
C ILE A 344 13.29 -14.40 -6.70
N TYR A 345 12.97 -14.01 -5.48
CA TYR A 345 12.84 -12.62 -5.04
C TYR A 345 14.06 -11.73 -5.39
N PRO A 346 15.32 -12.13 -5.16
CA PRO A 346 16.45 -11.29 -5.50
C PRO A 346 16.53 -10.96 -6.99
N PHE A 347 16.26 -11.95 -7.84
CA PHE A 347 16.34 -11.79 -9.28
C PHE A 347 15.26 -10.86 -9.84
N TYR A 348 13.99 -11.09 -9.46
CA TYR A 348 12.93 -10.25 -10.00
C TYR A 348 12.96 -8.84 -9.39
N THR A 349 13.37 -8.68 -8.13
CA THR A 349 13.50 -7.36 -7.50
C THR A 349 14.57 -6.51 -8.19
N VAL A 350 15.72 -7.09 -8.51
CA VAL A 350 16.77 -6.42 -9.27
C VAL A 350 16.29 -6.10 -10.68
N LEU A 351 15.61 -7.05 -11.34
CA LEU A 351 15.04 -6.85 -12.67
C LEU A 351 14.01 -5.71 -12.69
N ILE A 352 13.04 -5.73 -11.76
CA ILE A 352 12.02 -4.67 -11.63
C ILE A 352 12.68 -3.33 -11.34
N GLY A 353 13.65 -3.28 -10.40
CA GLY A 353 14.40 -2.06 -10.09
C GLY A 353 15.09 -1.47 -11.30
N ALA A 354 15.82 -2.29 -12.06
CA ALA A 354 16.50 -1.86 -13.28
C ALA A 354 15.51 -1.43 -14.38
N MET A 355 14.48 -2.23 -14.63
CA MET A 355 13.48 -1.91 -15.66
C MET A 355 12.68 -0.67 -15.32
N SER A 356 12.33 -0.45 -14.06
CA SER A 356 11.58 0.73 -13.63
C SER A 356 12.31 2.05 -13.87
N LEU A 357 13.64 2.04 -14.02
CA LEU A 357 14.42 3.22 -14.39
C LEU A 357 14.14 3.66 -15.85
N VAL A 358 13.86 2.70 -16.73
CA VAL A 358 13.72 2.94 -18.17
C VAL A 358 12.25 2.97 -18.60
N PHE A 359 11.43 2.09 -18.02
CA PHE A 359 10.02 1.95 -18.41
C PHE A 359 9.11 2.75 -17.48
N SER A 360 8.16 3.48 -18.10
CA SER A 360 7.03 4.09 -17.39
C SER A 360 5.78 3.29 -17.76
N PRO A 361 5.24 2.48 -16.83
CA PRO A 361 4.07 1.65 -17.13
C PRO A 361 2.81 2.49 -17.30
N LEU A 362 1.88 1.95 -18.11
CA LEU A 362 0.55 2.54 -18.32
C LEU A 362 -0.39 2.14 -17.19
N TRP A 363 -1.20 3.07 -16.70
CA TRP A 363 -2.35 2.78 -15.86
C TRP A 363 -3.64 2.86 -16.68
N LYS A 364 -4.42 1.75 -16.73
CA LYS A 364 -5.69 1.69 -17.48
C LYS A 364 -5.55 2.28 -18.92
N ARG A 365 -4.46 1.89 -19.63
CA ARG A 365 -4.08 2.35 -20.98
C ARG A 365 -3.67 3.82 -21.12
N ARG A 366 -3.48 4.54 -20.03
CA ARG A 366 -2.91 5.90 -20.04
C ARG A 366 -1.49 5.90 -19.53
N ALA A 367 -0.63 6.77 -20.08
CA ALA A 367 0.70 7.03 -19.54
C ALA A 367 0.57 7.66 -18.13
N VAL A 368 1.32 7.13 -17.16
CA VAL A 368 1.37 7.59 -15.78
C VAL A 368 2.61 8.42 -15.55
#